data_b85d87dc41172e6ad405c418e9eae310
#
_entry.id   b85d87dc41172e6ad405c418e9eae310
#
_cell.length_a   1.000
_cell.length_b   1.000
_cell.length_c   1.000
_cell.angle_alpha   90.00
_cell.angle_beta   90.00
_cell.angle_gamma   90.00
#
_symmetry.space_group_name_H-M   'P 1'
#
loop_
_entity.id
_entity.type
_entity.pdbx_description
1 polymer ?
#
loop_
_entity_poly.entity_id
_entity_poly.type
_entity_poly.pdbx_seq_one_letter_code
_entity_poly.pdbx_strand_id
1 'polypeptide(L)'
;MSVWRFGNMRNNFQMSQKLSNAHWLKNIFRLFAKKSPMRNAAIDLEAFYHKIDYYFKDATILLQALKHRSYLTKTGEDRFESNERLELLGDAVLGLVVTEHLYKKYPRETEGILTNYKSLLVSGRLLAIIANEIGLGQYILLNESEARAGGRKRSSILADAVEAIIGAIYLDGGLDEARKFIHENITFRLQELLQDEHLRNNKSLLQEYCQSLNLNGPFYRVDEE
;
A
#
# COMPACT_ATOMS: atom_id res chain seq x y z
N MET A 1 -16.39 49.22 -20.11
CA MET A 1 -17.12 49.33 -18.86
C MET A 1 -17.01 48.03 -18.08
N SER A 2 -16.32 48.14 -16.99
CA SER A 2 -16.31 47.46 -15.67
C SER A 2 -16.39 45.94 -15.68
N VAL A 3 -15.30 45.23 -15.53
CA VAL A 3 -14.53 44.84 -14.35
C VAL A 3 -15.37 44.26 -13.22
N TRP A 4 -15.21 42.98 -12.96
CA TRP A 4 -15.26 42.46 -11.58
C TRP A 4 -14.15 41.46 -11.36
N ARG A 5 -13.18 41.87 -10.52
CA ARG A 5 -12.23 41.04 -9.77
C ARG A 5 -12.88 40.69 -8.47
N PHE A 6 -13.04 39.42 -8.14
CA PHE A 6 -13.02 38.89 -6.79
C PHE A 6 -12.48 37.47 -6.88
N GLY A 7 -11.34 37.31 -6.47
CA GLY A 7 -10.45 36.34 -6.23
C GLY A 7 -9.86 36.29 -4.86
N ASN A 8 -9.53 35.18 -4.34
CA ASN A 8 -8.51 34.90 -3.34
C ASN A 8 -8.65 35.52 -1.93
N MET A 9 -9.63 34.99 -1.16
CA MET A 9 -9.56 35.08 0.32
C MET A 9 -10.05 33.84 1.08
N ARG A 10 -10.34 32.73 0.40
CA ARG A 10 -10.86 31.52 1.11
C ARG A 10 -9.82 30.44 1.40
N ASN A 11 -8.62 30.49 0.78
CA ASN A 11 -7.62 29.43 0.96
C ASN A 11 -6.74 29.57 2.21
N ASN A 12 -6.64 30.76 2.82
CA ASN A 12 -5.82 30.96 4.00
C ASN A 12 -6.50 30.58 5.33
N PHE A 13 -7.83 30.45 5.35
CA PHE A 13 -8.56 30.09 6.57
C PHE A 13 -8.62 28.58 6.81
N GLN A 14 -8.56 27.76 5.75
CA GLN A 14 -8.50 26.30 5.88
C GLN A 14 -7.13 25.76 6.28
N MET A 15 -6.04 26.48 5.95
CA MET A 15 -4.69 26.09 6.37
C MET A 15 -4.45 26.28 7.87
N SER A 16 -5.05 27.31 8.48
CA SER A 16 -4.84 27.59 9.92
C SER A 16 -5.60 26.61 10.83
N GLN A 17 -6.71 26.01 10.38
CA GLN A 17 -7.42 24.97 11.13
C GLN A 17 -6.74 23.59 11.05
N LYS A 18 -6.01 23.28 9.97
CA LYS A 18 -5.23 22.04 9.88
C LYS A 18 -4.04 21.99 10.85
N LEU A 19 -3.48 23.15 11.19
CA LEU A 19 -2.33 23.24 12.12
C LEU A 19 -2.74 23.16 13.61
N SER A 20 -4.00 23.45 13.97
CA SER A 20 -4.45 23.37 15.36
C SER A 20 -4.72 21.93 15.84
N ASN A 21 -4.93 21.00 14.93
CA ASN A 21 -5.22 19.58 15.25
C ASN A 21 -3.97 18.75 15.60
N ALA A 22 -2.76 19.27 15.39
CA ALA A 22 -1.52 18.56 15.72
C ALA A 22 -1.28 18.40 17.24
N HIS A 23 -1.98 19.17 18.08
CA HIS A 23 -1.78 19.11 19.53
C HIS A 23 -2.44 17.89 20.19
N TRP A 24 -3.54 17.37 19.65
CA TRP A 24 -4.19 16.18 20.17
C TRP A 24 -3.43 14.88 19.82
N LEU A 25 -2.73 14.85 18.69
CA LEU A 25 -1.84 13.74 18.32
C LEU A 25 -0.74 13.55 19.38
N LYS A 26 -0.15 14.62 19.89
CA LYS A 26 0.85 14.55 20.97
C LYS A 26 0.27 13.98 22.26
N ASN A 27 -1.01 14.21 22.53
CA ASN A 27 -1.67 13.70 23.75
C ASN A 27 -2.04 12.23 23.62
N ILE A 28 -2.46 11.74 22.46
CA ILE A 28 -2.72 10.32 22.20
C ILE A 28 -1.40 9.52 22.31
N PHE A 29 -0.31 10.03 21.70
CA PHE A 29 1.01 9.40 21.86
C PHE A 29 1.45 9.32 23.32
N ARG A 30 1.13 10.33 24.13
CA ARG A 30 1.47 10.35 25.55
C ARG A 30 0.68 9.33 26.38
N LEU A 31 -0.53 8.97 25.94
CA LEU A 31 -1.37 7.94 26.59
C LEU A 31 -0.88 6.53 26.23
N PHE A 32 -0.48 6.29 24.99
CA PHE A 32 0.08 5.00 24.57
C PHE A 32 1.52 4.79 25.07
N ALA A 33 2.33 5.83 25.15
CA ALA A 33 3.68 5.76 25.73
C ALA A 33 3.71 5.41 27.22
N LYS A 34 2.61 5.65 27.95
CA LYS A 34 2.53 5.33 29.41
C LYS A 34 2.26 3.86 29.74
N LYS A 35 1.88 3.02 28.76
CA LYS A 35 1.55 1.60 28.98
C LYS A 35 2.58 0.60 28.46
N SER A 36 3.67 1.05 27.86
CA SER A 36 4.69 0.14 27.33
C SER A 36 6.05 0.39 28.01
N PRO A 37 6.67 -0.60 28.66
CA PRO A 37 7.99 -0.44 29.29
C PRO A 37 9.12 -0.62 28.27
N MET A 38 9.06 0.06 27.12
CA MET A 38 10.16 0.05 26.15
C MET A 38 10.39 1.45 25.58
N ARG A 39 11.52 2.03 25.97
CA ARG A 39 12.21 3.10 25.23
C ARG A 39 12.65 2.53 23.86
N ASN A 40 11.73 2.38 22.92
CA ASN A 40 12.05 2.29 21.48
C ASN A 40 11.55 3.57 20.85
N ALA A 41 12.37 4.13 19.96
CA ALA A 41 12.10 5.36 19.26
C ALA A 41 10.62 5.45 18.86
N ALA A 42 9.94 6.51 19.34
CA ALA A 42 8.56 6.77 18.93
C ALA A 42 8.55 6.80 17.41
N ILE A 43 7.65 6.02 16.78
CA ILE A 43 7.48 6.05 15.33
C ILE A 43 7.14 7.49 14.97
N ASP A 44 7.95 8.10 14.11
CA ASP A 44 7.68 9.43 13.58
C ASP A 44 6.61 9.31 12.48
N LEU A 45 5.35 9.34 12.92
CA LEU A 45 4.21 9.26 12.01
C LEU A 45 4.09 10.49 11.11
N GLU A 46 4.55 11.65 11.55
CA GLU A 46 4.53 12.86 10.75
C GLU A 46 5.43 12.72 9.52
N ALA A 47 6.66 12.23 9.73
CA ALA A 47 7.55 11.90 8.62
C ALA A 47 6.97 10.82 7.70
N PHE A 48 6.18 9.89 8.23
CA PHE A 48 5.52 8.86 7.41
C PHE A 48 4.37 9.43 6.58
N TYR A 49 3.53 10.32 7.14
CA TYR A 49 2.46 10.99 6.41
C TYR A 49 2.99 11.75 5.18
N HIS A 50 4.11 12.45 5.33
CA HIS A 50 4.77 13.12 4.20
C HIS A 50 5.24 12.15 3.11
N LYS A 51 5.68 10.94 3.49
CA LYS A 51 6.16 9.94 2.52
C LYS A 51 5.05 9.32 1.68
N ILE A 52 3.86 9.19 2.25
CA ILE A 52 2.69 8.60 1.58
C ILE A 52 1.73 9.66 1.03
N ASP A 53 2.04 10.95 1.20
CA ASP A 53 1.19 12.11 0.85
C ASP A 53 -0.26 11.97 1.34
N TYR A 54 -0.42 11.40 2.55
CA TYR A 54 -1.73 11.23 3.17
C TYR A 54 -1.69 11.44 4.69
N TYR A 55 -2.62 12.26 5.21
CA TYR A 55 -2.76 12.57 6.62
C TYR A 55 -4.01 11.91 7.18
N PHE A 56 -3.85 10.90 8.02
CA PHE A 56 -4.97 10.19 8.63
C PHE A 56 -5.75 11.08 9.60
N LYS A 57 -7.07 11.04 9.50
CA LYS A 57 -8.00 11.64 10.47
C LYS A 57 -7.99 10.85 11.77
N ASP A 58 -7.91 9.51 11.65
CA ASP A 58 -7.75 8.60 12.78
C ASP A 58 -6.42 7.83 12.66
N ALA A 59 -5.43 8.24 13.45
CA ALA A 59 -4.12 7.60 13.48
C ALA A 59 -4.16 6.14 13.98
N THR A 60 -5.23 5.71 14.64
CA THR A 60 -5.34 4.33 15.14
C THR A 60 -5.46 3.32 14.00
N ILE A 61 -6.12 3.70 12.90
CA ILE A 61 -6.25 2.88 11.70
C ILE A 61 -4.87 2.66 11.05
N LEU A 62 -4.05 3.71 10.95
CA LEU A 62 -2.68 3.56 10.45
C LEU A 62 -1.84 2.68 11.37
N LEU A 63 -1.92 2.86 12.69
CA LEU A 63 -1.19 2.01 13.64
C LEU A 63 -1.57 0.54 13.49
N GLN A 64 -2.85 0.24 13.24
CA GLN A 64 -3.29 -1.12 12.92
C GLN A 64 -2.69 -1.61 11.60
N ALA A 65 -2.68 -0.80 10.53
CA ALA A 65 -2.07 -1.16 9.24
C ALA A 65 -0.58 -1.49 9.35
N LEU A 66 0.13 -0.84 10.28
CA LEU A 66 1.55 -1.09 10.53
C LEU A 66 1.81 -2.28 11.47
N LYS A 67 0.78 -2.89 12.06
CA LYS A 67 0.90 -3.93 13.08
C LYS A 67 0.89 -5.33 12.47
N HIS A 68 2.06 -5.90 12.24
CA HIS A 68 2.18 -7.30 11.81
C HIS A 68 1.75 -8.24 12.95
N ARG A 69 1.16 -9.39 12.62
CA ARG A 69 0.66 -10.40 13.58
C ARG A 69 1.69 -10.81 14.64
N SER A 70 2.98 -10.82 14.31
CA SER A 70 4.01 -11.16 15.29
C SER A 70 4.06 -10.19 16.46
N TYR A 71 3.69 -8.93 16.26
CA TYR A 71 3.71 -7.91 17.30
C TYR A 71 2.69 -8.20 18.41
N LEU A 72 1.58 -8.86 18.08
CA LEU A 72 0.52 -9.20 19.03
C LEU A 72 1.02 -10.14 20.14
N THR A 73 2.01 -10.99 19.86
CA THR A 73 2.62 -11.87 20.88
C THR A 73 3.30 -11.07 22.02
N LYS A 74 3.63 -9.81 21.73
CA LYS A 74 4.27 -8.90 22.68
C LYS A 74 3.26 -8.07 23.47
N THR A 75 2.13 -7.73 22.85
CA THR A 75 1.10 -6.87 23.46
C THR A 75 0.00 -7.66 24.13
N GLY A 76 -0.19 -8.94 23.78
CA GLY A 76 -1.30 -9.77 24.23
C GLY A 76 -2.65 -9.37 23.61
N GLU A 77 -2.62 -8.59 22.50
CA GLU A 77 -3.81 -8.20 21.75
C GLU A 77 -4.35 -9.38 20.95
N ASP A 78 -5.63 -9.33 20.62
CA ASP A 78 -6.28 -10.33 19.78
C ASP A 78 -5.82 -10.27 18.32
N ARG A 79 -5.93 -11.39 17.59
CA ARG A 79 -5.47 -11.51 16.21
C ARG A 79 -6.10 -10.49 15.25
N PHE A 80 -7.34 -10.10 15.49
CA PHE A 80 -8.04 -9.11 14.66
C PHE A 80 -7.48 -7.69 14.79
N GLU A 81 -6.58 -7.43 15.75
CA GLU A 81 -5.86 -6.17 15.90
C GLU A 81 -4.61 -6.06 14.99
N SER A 82 -4.25 -7.15 14.29
CA SER A 82 -3.20 -7.12 13.27
C SER A 82 -3.66 -6.40 12.00
N ASN A 83 -2.72 -6.21 11.08
CA ASN A 83 -2.99 -5.64 9.76
C ASN A 83 -3.71 -6.59 8.79
N GLU A 84 -3.83 -7.90 9.09
CA GLU A 84 -4.37 -8.91 8.16
C GLU A 84 -5.77 -8.56 7.61
N ARG A 85 -6.63 -7.94 8.40
CA ARG A 85 -7.98 -7.52 7.95
C ARG A 85 -7.94 -6.29 7.04
N LEU A 86 -7.02 -5.37 7.30
CA LEU A 86 -6.80 -4.20 6.44
C LEU A 86 -6.10 -4.59 5.13
N GLU A 87 -5.17 -5.55 5.17
CA GLU A 87 -4.56 -6.18 4.00
C GLU A 87 -5.62 -6.75 3.07
N LEU A 88 -6.51 -7.62 3.59
CA LEU A 88 -7.61 -8.19 2.81
C LEU A 88 -8.49 -7.12 2.14
N LEU A 89 -8.81 -6.05 2.87
CA LEU A 89 -9.59 -4.93 2.33
C LEU A 89 -8.80 -4.15 1.28
N GLY A 90 -7.53 -3.90 1.57
CA GLY A 90 -6.63 -3.15 0.70
C GLY A 90 -6.36 -3.85 -0.62
N ASP A 91 -6.16 -5.17 -0.62
CA ASP A 91 -6.06 -5.97 -1.85
C ASP A 91 -7.31 -5.80 -2.73
N ALA A 92 -8.51 -5.90 -2.14
CA ALA A 92 -9.77 -5.70 -2.87
C ALA A 92 -9.87 -4.28 -3.48
N VAL A 93 -9.49 -3.24 -2.72
CA VAL A 93 -9.48 -1.84 -3.19
C VAL A 93 -8.44 -1.64 -4.29
N LEU A 94 -7.22 -2.16 -4.10
CA LEU A 94 -6.15 -2.15 -5.09
C LEU A 94 -6.60 -2.82 -6.39
N GLY A 95 -7.16 -4.02 -6.29
CA GLY A 95 -7.67 -4.78 -7.42
C GLY A 95 -8.76 -4.03 -8.19
N LEU A 96 -9.70 -3.38 -7.49
CA LEU A 96 -10.75 -2.56 -8.09
C LEU A 96 -10.17 -1.36 -8.85
N VAL A 97 -9.34 -0.56 -8.19
CA VAL A 97 -8.80 0.69 -8.75
C VAL A 97 -7.89 0.41 -9.94
N VAL A 98 -7.02 -0.60 -9.85
CA VAL A 98 -6.13 -1.00 -10.95
C VAL A 98 -6.95 -1.51 -12.12
N THR A 99 -7.96 -2.36 -11.90
CA THR A 99 -8.82 -2.88 -12.98
C THR A 99 -9.59 -1.76 -13.67
N GLU A 100 -10.17 -0.83 -12.91
CA GLU A 100 -10.86 0.33 -13.47
C GLU A 100 -9.93 1.21 -14.31
N HIS A 101 -8.72 1.47 -13.81
CA HIS A 101 -7.70 2.24 -14.53
C HIS A 101 -7.33 1.58 -15.85
N LEU A 102 -7.03 0.29 -15.85
CA LEU A 102 -6.66 -0.46 -17.04
C LEU A 102 -7.78 -0.49 -18.07
N TYR A 103 -9.01 -0.75 -17.64
CA TYR A 103 -10.19 -0.76 -18.48
C TYR A 103 -10.39 0.59 -19.23
N LYS A 104 -10.22 1.70 -18.51
CA LYS A 104 -10.36 3.05 -19.10
C LYS A 104 -9.19 3.43 -20.01
N LYS A 105 -7.97 3.06 -19.61
CA LYS A 105 -6.75 3.48 -20.32
C LYS A 105 -6.47 2.66 -21.59
N TYR A 106 -6.90 1.41 -21.60
CA TYR A 106 -6.65 0.46 -22.69
C TYR A 106 -7.95 -0.12 -23.29
N PRO A 107 -8.82 0.71 -23.89
CA PRO A 107 -10.17 0.30 -24.30
C PRO A 107 -10.20 -0.68 -25.49
N ARG A 108 -9.05 -0.96 -26.12
CA ARG A 108 -8.94 -1.89 -27.26
C ARG A 108 -8.22 -3.18 -26.89
N GLU A 109 -7.73 -3.30 -25.66
CA GLU A 109 -7.05 -4.52 -25.20
C GLU A 109 -8.04 -5.58 -24.76
N THR A 110 -7.64 -6.84 -24.95
CA THR A 110 -8.44 -8.00 -24.53
C THR A 110 -8.41 -8.19 -23.02
N GLU A 111 -9.37 -8.94 -22.48
CA GLU A 111 -9.42 -9.29 -21.06
C GLU A 111 -8.12 -9.97 -20.60
N GLY A 112 -7.55 -10.90 -21.40
CA GLY A 112 -6.29 -11.57 -21.08
C GLY A 112 -5.13 -10.59 -20.92
N ILE A 113 -4.99 -9.60 -21.82
CA ILE A 113 -3.95 -8.55 -21.73
C ILE A 113 -4.16 -7.69 -20.49
N LEU A 114 -5.39 -7.26 -20.22
CA LEU A 114 -5.70 -6.47 -19.03
C LEU A 114 -5.42 -7.24 -17.73
N THR A 115 -5.68 -8.54 -17.71
CA THR A 115 -5.37 -9.43 -16.58
C THR A 115 -3.86 -9.55 -16.37
N ASN A 116 -3.08 -9.66 -17.45
CA ASN A 116 -1.62 -9.65 -17.36
C ASN A 116 -1.09 -8.32 -16.81
N TYR A 117 -1.58 -7.19 -17.30
CA TYR A 117 -1.19 -5.87 -16.79
C TYR A 117 -1.56 -5.70 -15.32
N LYS A 118 -2.76 -6.15 -14.93
CA LYS A 118 -3.20 -6.15 -13.54
C LYS A 118 -2.24 -6.98 -12.68
N SER A 119 -1.89 -8.20 -13.09
CA SER A 119 -1.03 -9.09 -12.32
C SER A 119 0.35 -8.49 -12.05
N LEU A 120 0.89 -7.69 -12.95
CA LEU A 120 2.13 -6.95 -12.73
C LEU A 120 1.96 -5.86 -11.66
N LEU A 121 0.89 -5.06 -11.78
CA LEU A 121 0.64 -3.91 -10.91
C LEU A 121 0.25 -4.29 -9.47
N VAL A 122 -0.42 -5.43 -9.27
CA VAL A 122 -0.81 -5.90 -7.93
C VAL A 122 0.15 -6.94 -7.37
N SER A 123 1.31 -7.18 -8.03
CA SER A 123 2.24 -8.20 -7.58
C SER A 123 2.90 -7.83 -6.26
N GLY A 124 3.02 -8.81 -5.35
CA GLY A 124 3.74 -8.62 -4.09
C GLY A 124 5.19 -8.13 -4.30
N ARG A 125 5.82 -8.46 -5.45
CA ARG A 125 7.14 -7.94 -5.83
C ARG A 125 7.12 -6.43 -6.02
N LEU A 126 6.16 -5.89 -6.78
CA LEU A 126 6.04 -4.45 -6.98
C LEU A 126 5.69 -3.74 -5.68
N LEU A 127 4.74 -4.26 -4.90
CA LEU A 127 4.36 -3.69 -3.62
C LEU A 127 5.54 -3.64 -2.65
N ALA A 128 6.38 -4.67 -2.62
CA ALA A 128 7.60 -4.67 -1.81
C ALA A 128 8.64 -3.64 -2.28
N ILE A 129 8.76 -3.39 -3.58
CA ILE A 129 9.61 -2.32 -4.13
C ILE A 129 9.11 -0.96 -3.62
N ILE A 130 7.81 -0.68 -3.76
CA ILE A 130 7.18 0.55 -3.28
C ILE A 130 7.38 0.72 -1.78
N ALA A 131 7.17 -0.35 -1.00
CA ALA A 131 7.41 -0.34 0.44
C ALA A 131 8.84 0.05 0.80
N ASN A 132 9.83 -0.42 0.05
CA ASN A 132 11.23 -0.06 0.26
C ASN A 132 11.50 1.41 -0.10
N GLU A 133 10.94 1.93 -1.18
CA GLU A 133 11.12 3.32 -1.61
C GLU A 133 10.58 4.32 -0.57
N ILE A 134 9.39 4.03 -0.01
CA ILE A 134 8.84 4.86 1.07
C ILE A 134 9.47 4.57 2.45
N GLY A 135 10.34 3.55 2.53
CA GLY A 135 11.01 3.15 3.77
C GLY A 135 10.06 2.52 4.80
N LEU A 136 8.98 1.86 4.33
CA LEU A 136 7.90 1.32 5.16
C LEU A 136 8.39 0.35 6.24
N GLY A 137 9.42 -0.46 5.94
CA GLY A 137 9.96 -1.45 6.87
C GLY A 137 10.41 -0.88 8.22
N GLN A 138 10.74 0.42 8.31
CA GLN A 138 11.12 1.09 9.56
C GLN A 138 9.90 1.33 10.47
N TYR A 139 8.72 1.44 9.88
CA TYR A 139 7.47 1.76 10.57
C TYR A 139 6.67 0.52 10.98
N ILE A 140 6.93 -0.65 10.36
CA ILE A 140 6.20 -1.89 10.68
C ILE A 140 6.50 -2.33 12.11
N LEU A 141 5.44 -2.58 12.87
CA LEU A 141 5.51 -3.12 14.23
C LEU A 141 5.67 -4.64 14.15
N LEU A 142 6.83 -5.12 14.61
CA LEU A 142 7.21 -6.54 14.67
C LEU A 142 7.61 -6.90 16.11
N ASN A 143 7.50 -8.17 16.49
CA ASN A 143 8.22 -8.64 17.66
C ASN A 143 9.73 -8.71 17.40
N GLU A 144 10.53 -8.88 18.45
CA GLU A 144 12.00 -8.87 18.33
C GLU A 144 12.54 -10.04 17.50
N SER A 145 11.90 -11.22 17.60
CA SER A 145 12.31 -12.42 16.85
C SER A 145 12.14 -12.19 15.35
N GLU A 146 10.97 -11.72 14.92
CA GLU A 146 10.68 -11.43 13.51
C GLU A 146 11.57 -10.31 12.97
N ALA A 147 11.80 -9.27 13.78
CA ALA A 147 12.68 -8.17 13.39
C ALA A 147 14.14 -8.63 13.18
N ARG A 148 14.66 -9.49 14.07
CA ARG A 148 16.00 -10.08 13.95
C ARG A 148 16.12 -11.04 12.77
N ALA A 149 15.04 -11.76 12.45
CA ALA A 149 14.96 -12.65 11.28
C ALA A 149 14.84 -11.88 9.95
N GLY A 150 15.01 -10.56 9.94
CA GLY A 150 14.96 -9.73 8.73
C GLY A 150 13.56 -9.37 8.27
N GLY A 151 12.54 -9.54 9.12
CA GLY A 151 11.13 -9.28 8.78
C GLY A 151 10.87 -7.88 8.22
N ARG A 152 11.62 -6.85 8.66
CA ARG A 152 11.54 -5.47 8.15
C ARG A 152 11.93 -5.32 6.67
N LYS A 153 12.61 -6.31 6.09
CA LYS A 153 13.05 -6.34 4.69
C LYS A 153 12.41 -7.48 3.90
N ARG A 154 11.57 -8.31 4.54
CA ARG A 154 10.92 -9.45 3.91
C ARG A 154 9.83 -8.96 2.96
N SER A 155 9.94 -9.33 1.68
CA SER A 155 9.05 -8.84 0.63
C SER A 155 7.57 -9.10 0.90
N SER A 156 7.21 -10.28 1.45
CA SER A 156 5.82 -10.57 1.79
C SER A 156 5.27 -9.61 2.87
N ILE A 157 6.01 -9.42 3.98
CA ILE A 157 5.59 -8.51 5.07
C ILE A 157 5.46 -7.07 4.57
N LEU A 158 6.34 -6.66 3.65
CA LEU A 158 6.32 -5.33 3.06
C LEU A 158 5.12 -5.15 2.12
N ALA A 159 4.81 -6.14 1.29
CA ALA A 159 3.66 -6.12 0.39
C ALA A 159 2.35 -6.08 1.17
N ASP A 160 2.17 -6.99 2.15
CA ASP A 160 0.99 -7.06 3.02
C ASP A 160 0.75 -5.72 3.74
N ALA A 161 1.84 -5.06 4.17
CA ALA A 161 1.75 -3.75 4.82
C ALA A 161 1.33 -2.62 3.86
N VAL A 162 1.73 -2.65 2.58
CA VAL A 162 1.24 -1.68 1.56
C VAL A 162 -0.25 -1.87 1.33
N GLU A 163 -0.70 -3.11 1.17
CA GLU A 163 -2.12 -3.40 1.04
C GLU A 163 -2.90 -2.94 2.27
N ALA A 164 -2.40 -3.22 3.47
CA ALA A 164 -3.01 -2.75 4.70
C ALA A 164 -3.09 -1.20 4.78
N ILE A 165 -2.09 -0.48 4.29
CA ILE A 165 -2.12 0.99 4.19
C ILE A 165 -3.20 1.44 3.21
N ILE A 166 -3.33 0.79 2.05
CA ILE A 166 -4.40 1.09 1.08
C ILE A 166 -5.77 0.90 1.74
N GLY A 167 -5.98 -0.21 2.46
CA GLY A 167 -7.19 -0.46 3.22
C GLY A 167 -7.46 0.59 4.30
N ALA A 168 -6.41 1.03 4.99
CA ALA A 168 -6.49 2.08 6.00
C ALA A 168 -6.86 3.44 5.40
N ILE A 169 -6.23 3.85 4.29
CA ILE A 169 -6.56 5.08 3.55
C ILE A 169 -8.02 5.05 3.07
N TYR A 170 -8.46 3.88 2.55
CA TYR A 170 -9.84 3.70 2.11
C TYR A 170 -10.85 3.90 3.25
N LEU A 171 -10.61 3.34 4.43
CA LEU A 171 -11.52 3.50 5.58
C LEU A 171 -11.52 4.92 6.13
N ASP A 172 -10.39 5.60 6.15
CA ASP A 172 -10.24 6.94 6.70
C ASP A 172 -10.67 8.05 5.73
N GLY A 173 -10.30 7.92 4.45
CA GLY A 173 -10.46 8.94 3.41
C GLY A 173 -11.43 8.61 2.29
N GLY A 174 -11.82 7.34 2.18
CA GLY A 174 -12.69 6.86 1.10
C GLY A 174 -11.93 6.45 -0.17
N LEU A 175 -12.70 6.03 -1.18
CA LEU A 175 -12.14 5.47 -2.40
C LEU A 175 -11.29 6.46 -3.20
N ASP A 176 -11.62 7.74 -3.19
CA ASP A 176 -10.89 8.73 -3.99
C ASP A 176 -9.48 8.98 -3.44
N GLU A 177 -9.29 8.99 -2.12
CA GLU A 177 -7.97 9.10 -1.51
C GLU A 177 -7.15 7.81 -1.74
N ALA A 178 -7.76 6.64 -1.60
CA ALA A 178 -7.10 5.37 -1.93
C ALA A 178 -6.73 5.30 -3.41
N ARG A 179 -7.59 5.78 -4.31
CA ARG A 179 -7.32 5.87 -5.76
C ARG A 179 -6.12 6.79 -6.04
N LYS A 180 -6.06 7.97 -5.39
CA LYS A 180 -4.93 8.88 -5.52
C LYS A 180 -3.64 8.17 -5.14
N PHE A 181 -3.57 7.56 -3.96
CA PHE A 181 -2.39 6.81 -3.49
C PHE A 181 -1.97 5.71 -4.47
N ILE A 182 -2.93 4.91 -4.96
CA ILE A 182 -2.66 3.82 -5.91
C ILE A 182 -2.15 4.37 -7.24
N HIS A 183 -2.70 5.47 -7.75
CA HIS A 183 -2.24 6.06 -9.01
C HIS A 183 -0.83 6.63 -8.89
N GLU A 184 -0.54 7.35 -7.84
CA GLU A 184 0.75 8.02 -7.61
C GLU A 184 1.89 7.04 -7.31
N ASN A 185 1.59 5.85 -6.78
CA ASN A 185 2.62 4.90 -6.39
C ASN A 185 2.69 3.63 -7.26
N ILE A 186 1.59 3.24 -7.90
CA ILE A 186 1.48 1.92 -8.54
C ILE A 186 1.20 2.02 -10.04
N THR A 187 0.07 2.63 -10.46
CA THR A 187 -0.39 2.48 -11.85
C THR A 187 0.48 3.19 -12.88
N PHE A 188 1.19 4.26 -12.50
CA PHE A 188 2.09 4.97 -13.42
C PHE A 188 3.28 4.11 -13.86
N ARG A 189 3.63 3.06 -13.10
CA ARG A 189 4.79 2.18 -13.35
C ARG A 189 4.55 1.16 -14.46
N LEU A 190 3.32 1.03 -14.96
CA LEU A 190 3.01 -0.04 -15.92
C LEU A 190 3.93 -0.02 -17.14
N GLN A 191 4.24 1.16 -17.69
CA GLN A 191 5.10 1.25 -18.88
C GLN A 191 6.53 0.77 -18.58
N GLU A 192 7.05 1.07 -17.43
CA GLU A 192 8.35 0.59 -16.96
C GLU A 192 8.34 -0.93 -16.78
N LEU A 193 7.30 -1.46 -16.11
CA LEU A 193 7.15 -2.89 -15.87
C LEU A 193 7.03 -3.70 -17.16
N LEU A 194 6.39 -3.15 -18.18
CA LEU A 194 6.26 -3.82 -19.49
C LEU A 194 7.58 -3.89 -20.27
N GLN A 195 8.55 -3.01 -19.95
CA GLN A 195 9.88 -3.00 -20.55
C GLN A 195 10.85 -3.93 -19.78
N ASP A 196 10.58 -4.25 -18.53
CA ASP A 196 11.42 -5.14 -17.72
C ASP A 196 11.15 -6.62 -18.08
N GLU A 197 12.08 -7.22 -18.83
CA GLU A 197 11.98 -8.62 -19.22
C GLU A 197 11.96 -9.59 -18.02
N HIS A 198 12.55 -9.21 -16.87
CA HIS A 198 12.54 -10.02 -15.64
C HIS A 198 11.19 -10.03 -14.92
N LEU A 199 10.29 -9.10 -15.25
CA LEU A 199 8.95 -9.00 -14.68
C LEU A 199 7.89 -9.66 -15.55
N ARG A 200 8.23 -10.08 -16.78
CA ARG A 200 7.32 -10.81 -17.65
C ARG A 200 6.95 -12.15 -17.02
N ASN A 201 5.65 -12.40 -16.95
CA ASN A 201 5.16 -13.72 -16.52
C ASN A 201 5.35 -14.74 -17.65
N ASN A 202 6.57 -15.29 -17.74
CA ASN A 202 6.95 -16.24 -18.79
C ASN A 202 6.03 -17.48 -18.82
N LYS A 203 5.43 -17.87 -17.69
CA LYS A 203 4.47 -18.98 -17.65
C LYS A 203 3.19 -18.65 -18.41
N SER A 204 2.61 -17.44 -18.18
CA SER A 204 1.42 -17.01 -18.92
C SER A 204 1.70 -16.83 -20.40
N LEU A 205 2.84 -16.22 -20.75
CA LEU A 205 3.26 -16.09 -22.17
C LEU A 205 3.41 -17.43 -22.85
N LEU A 206 4.03 -18.43 -22.18
CA LEU A 206 4.16 -19.79 -22.73
C LEU A 206 2.81 -20.48 -22.87
N GLN A 207 1.87 -20.30 -21.92
CA GLN A 207 0.52 -20.83 -22.03
C GLN A 207 -0.24 -20.21 -23.21
N GLU A 208 -0.21 -18.89 -23.35
CA GLU A 208 -0.84 -18.18 -24.47
C GLU A 208 -0.25 -18.61 -25.80
N TYR A 209 1.08 -18.80 -25.88
CA TYR A 209 1.75 -19.30 -27.06
C TYR A 209 1.30 -20.72 -27.42
N CYS A 210 1.25 -21.62 -26.44
CA CYS A 210 0.72 -22.99 -26.65
C CYS A 210 -0.73 -22.97 -27.14
N GLN A 211 -1.57 -22.14 -26.54
CA GLN A 211 -2.97 -21.99 -26.95
C GLN A 211 -3.10 -21.44 -28.38
N SER A 212 -2.29 -20.45 -28.76
CA SER A 212 -2.30 -19.89 -30.12
C SER A 212 -1.95 -20.91 -31.19
N LEU A 213 -1.18 -21.92 -30.83
CA LEU A 213 -0.80 -23.04 -31.70
C LEU A 213 -1.72 -24.27 -31.57
N ASN A 214 -2.82 -24.17 -30.80
CA ASN A 214 -3.69 -25.30 -30.45
C ASN A 214 -2.91 -26.50 -29.82
N LEU A 215 -1.84 -26.22 -29.10
CA LEU A 215 -1.09 -27.21 -28.35
C LEU A 215 -1.68 -27.41 -26.95
N ASN A 216 -1.43 -28.58 -26.35
CA ASN A 216 -1.73 -28.80 -24.93
C ASN A 216 -0.93 -27.80 -24.09
N GLY A 217 -1.51 -27.40 -22.94
CA GLY A 217 -0.84 -26.48 -22.01
C GLY A 217 0.54 -27.02 -21.59
N PRO A 218 1.49 -26.12 -21.28
CA PRO A 218 2.85 -26.51 -20.91
C PRO A 218 2.85 -27.33 -19.61
N PHE A 219 3.65 -28.40 -19.60
CA PHE A 219 3.88 -29.20 -18.41
C PHE A 219 5.16 -28.72 -17.72
N TYR A 220 5.04 -28.38 -16.43
CA TYR A 220 6.18 -27.88 -15.63
C TYR A 220 6.71 -29.01 -14.76
N ARG A 221 8.01 -29.25 -14.81
CA ARG A 221 8.73 -30.15 -13.95
C ARG A 221 9.74 -29.37 -13.13
N VAL A 222 9.77 -29.60 -11.83
CA VAL A 222 10.84 -29.11 -10.95
C VAL A 222 11.94 -30.15 -10.99
N ASP A 223 13.07 -29.82 -11.57
CA ASP A 223 14.26 -30.63 -11.45
C ASP A 223 14.95 -30.20 -10.14
N GLU A 224 15.09 -31.15 -9.21
CA GLU A 224 15.84 -30.94 -7.96
C GLU A 224 17.32 -30.67 -8.32
N GLU A 225 17.83 -29.52 -7.83
CA GLU A 225 19.27 -29.26 -7.79
C GLU A 225 19.90 -29.88 -6.54
#